data_5a5e08c34210b391bb01df2a33fdc2d9
#
_entry.id   5a5e08c34210b391bb01df2a33fdc2d9
#
_cell.length_a   1.000
_cell.length_b   1.000
_cell.length_c   1.000
_cell.angle_alpha   90.00
_cell.angle_beta   90.00
_cell.angle_gamma   90.00
#
_symmetry.space_group_name_H-M   'P 1'
#
loop_
_entity.id
_entity.type
_entity.pdbx_description
1 polymer ?
#
loop_
_entity_poly.entity_id
_entity_poly.type
_entity_poly.pdbx_seq_one_letter_code
_entity_poly.pdbx_strand_id
1 'polypeptide(L)'
;MSAKSNPRHSACRFAYADPPYPGQARRLYGGHEDFAGEVDHRELVDRLVAEYPDGWAPSTGAKWLREVLLLCPDDVRVLSWVNTDAPPFTLRVQYTWEPVILCGGPAYDGPRRTVRDSLVAPSAGAMGAGVHRDGPGHVIGRKPPRFCRWIFEVLGAESGDTFDDLFPGSGAVGREWAKFAAAPSLLEAA
;
A
#
# COMPACT_ATOMS: atom_id res chain seq x y z
N MET A 1 -35.43 -5.92 -9.29
CA MET A 1 -34.46 -6.43 -10.26
C MET A 1 -33.17 -6.74 -9.51
N SER A 2 -32.92 -8.01 -9.24
CA SER A 2 -31.74 -8.47 -8.46
C SER A 2 -30.50 -8.35 -9.34
N ALA A 3 -29.59 -7.48 -8.98
CA ALA A 3 -28.28 -7.41 -9.62
C ALA A 3 -27.53 -8.71 -9.29
N LYS A 4 -27.45 -9.63 -10.24
CA LYS A 4 -26.56 -10.79 -10.12
C LYS A 4 -25.13 -10.27 -10.11
N SER A 5 -24.49 -10.29 -8.95
CA SER A 5 -23.03 -10.20 -8.87
C SER A 5 -22.49 -11.39 -9.66
N ASN A 6 -21.80 -11.12 -10.78
CA ASN A 6 -21.07 -12.16 -11.48
C ASN A 6 -19.81 -12.45 -10.63
N PRO A 7 -19.72 -13.58 -9.92
CA PRO A 7 -18.51 -13.88 -9.16
C PRO A 7 -17.35 -14.03 -10.14
N ARG A 8 -16.19 -13.45 -9.83
CA ARG A 8 -14.98 -13.74 -10.59
C ARG A 8 -14.74 -15.25 -10.59
N HIS A 9 -14.45 -15.81 -11.75
CA HIS A 9 -14.31 -17.27 -11.91
C HIS A 9 -12.99 -17.82 -11.37
N SER A 10 -12.01 -16.94 -11.02
CA SER A 10 -10.71 -17.32 -10.47
C SER A 10 -10.28 -16.33 -9.38
N ALA A 11 -9.60 -16.83 -8.34
CA ALA A 11 -8.94 -15.99 -7.35
C ALA A 11 -7.84 -15.17 -8.03
N CYS A 12 -7.80 -13.88 -7.73
CA CYS A 12 -6.78 -12.97 -8.19
C CYS A 12 -5.56 -12.97 -7.26
N ARG A 13 -4.42 -12.54 -7.76
CA ARG A 13 -3.21 -12.38 -6.99
C ARG A 13 -2.73 -10.93 -7.04
N PHE A 14 -2.66 -10.29 -5.87
CA PHE A 14 -2.28 -8.89 -5.70
C PHE A 14 -1.00 -8.76 -4.88
N ALA A 15 -0.29 -7.63 -5.09
CA ALA A 15 0.86 -7.27 -4.26
C ALA A 15 0.80 -5.83 -3.77
N TYR A 16 1.35 -5.64 -2.57
CA TYR A 16 1.76 -4.34 -2.05
C TYR A 16 3.26 -4.35 -1.79
N ALA A 17 3.92 -3.22 -2.03
CA ALA A 17 5.33 -3.04 -1.73
C ALA A 17 5.58 -1.67 -1.08
N ASP A 18 6.30 -1.66 0.05
CA ASP A 18 6.76 -0.45 0.74
C ASP A 18 8.29 -0.52 0.94
N PRO A 19 9.05 -0.51 -0.17
CA PRO A 19 10.50 -0.62 -0.10
C PRO A 19 11.11 0.64 0.53
N PRO A 20 12.31 0.56 1.11
CA PRO A 20 13.12 1.74 1.34
C PRO A 20 13.22 2.55 0.04
N TYR A 21 12.96 3.86 0.12
CA TYR A 21 12.98 4.71 -1.07
C TYR A 21 14.38 4.79 -1.68
N PRO A 22 14.53 5.13 -2.97
CA PRO A 22 15.82 5.14 -3.64
C PRO A 22 16.92 5.85 -2.85
N GLY A 23 18.04 5.17 -2.56
CA GLY A 23 19.17 5.67 -1.79
C GLY A 23 18.92 5.88 -0.28
N GLN A 24 17.83 5.35 0.28
CA GLN A 24 17.50 5.52 1.69
C GLN A 24 17.71 4.26 2.54
N ALA A 25 17.88 3.09 1.94
CA ALA A 25 17.95 1.84 2.68
C ALA A 25 19.11 1.83 3.68
N ARG A 26 20.31 2.18 3.27
CA ARG A 26 21.49 2.28 4.18
C ARG A 26 21.26 3.26 5.32
N ARG A 27 20.65 4.42 5.05
CA ARG A 27 20.40 5.44 6.07
C ARG A 27 19.40 5.00 7.12
N LEU A 28 18.36 4.27 6.71
CA LEU A 28 17.25 3.88 7.58
C LEU A 28 17.48 2.53 8.26
N TYR A 29 18.16 1.61 7.58
CA TYR A 29 18.27 0.20 7.99
C TYR A 29 19.71 -0.33 8.05
N GLY A 30 20.73 0.51 7.73
CA GLY A 30 22.14 0.06 7.65
C GLY A 30 22.73 -0.50 8.95
N GLY A 31 22.07 -0.30 10.09
CA GLY A 31 22.42 -0.91 11.37
C GLY A 31 21.57 -2.13 11.76
N HIS A 32 20.65 -2.57 10.89
CA HIS A 32 19.82 -3.74 11.14
C HIS A 32 20.53 -5.01 10.71
N GLU A 33 20.38 -6.12 11.47
CA GLU A 33 21.01 -7.40 11.15
C GLU A 33 20.56 -7.96 9.79
N ASP A 34 19.32 -7.66 9.37
CA ASP A 34 18.72 -8.08 8.10
C ASP A 34 18.96 -7.10 6.94
N PHE A 35 19.90 -6.14 7.08
CA PHE A 35 20.17 -5.18 6.01
C PHE A 35 20.81 -5.85 4.80
N ALA A 36 20.03 -6.02 3.72
CA ALA A 36 20.45 -6.65 2.47
C ALA A 36 20.98 -5.67 1.39
N GLY A 37 21.17 -4.40 1.74
CA GLY A 37 21.62 -3.38 0.78
C GLY A 37 20.50 -2.47 0.26
N GLU A 38 20.79 -1.69 -0.78
CA GLU A 38 19.78 -0.87 -1.45
C GLU A 38 18.86 -1.75 -2.29
N VAL A 39 17.58 -1.37 -2.34
CA VAL A 39 16.60 -2.06 -3.19
C VAL A 39 16.79 -1.63 -4.64
N ASP A 40 16.91 -2.59 -5.54
CA ASP A 40 16.81 -2.34 -6.97
C ASP A 40 15.32 -2.16 -7.35
N HIS A 41 14.94 -0.90 -7.53
CA HIS A 41 13.57 -0.56 -7.88
C HIS A 41 13.17 -1.00 -9.30
N ARG A 42 14.14 -1.18 -10.22
CA ARG A 42 13.89 -1.74 -11.55
C ARG A 42 13.48 -3.21 -11.42
N GLU A 43 14.30 -3.99 -10.72
CA GLU A 43 14.02 -5.40 -10.49
C GLU A 43 12.69 -5.59 -9.73
N LEU A 44 12.40 -4.72 -8.76
CA LEU A 44 11.12 -4.75 -8.04
C LEU A 44 9.93 -4.53 -8.98
N VAL A 45 9.99 -3.51 -9.86
CA VAL A 45 8.89 -3.24 -10.81
C VAL A 45 8.76 -4.38 -11.81
N ASP A 46 9.87 -4.88 -12.37
CA ASP A 46 9.86 -6.00 -13.31
C ASP A 46 9.22 -7.24 -12.67
N ARG A 47 9.54 -7.51 -11.41
CA ARG A 47 8.91 -8.59 -10.63
C ARG A 47 7.41 -8.36 -10.41
N LEU A 48 7.00 -7.15 -10.04
CA LEU A 48 5.57 -6.81 -9.85
C LEU A 48 4.77 -7.05 -11.14
N VAL A 49 5.31 -6.61 -12.28
CA VAL A 49 4.67 -6.80 -13.59
C VAL A 49 4.57 -8.28 -13.96
N ALA A 50 5.62 -9.07 -13.69
CA ALA A 50 5.67 -10.48 -14.08
C ALA A 50 4.84 -11.39 -13.18
N GLU A 51 4.83 -11.15 -11.86
CA GLU A 51 4.23 -12.06 -10.88
C GLU A 51 2.80 -11.68 -10.46
N TYR A 52 2.37 -10.43 -10.69
CA TYR A 52 1.08 -9.90 -10.21
C TYR A 52 0.25 -9.25 -11.34
N PRO A 53 -0.14 -10.03 -12.35
CA PRO A 53 -0.88 -9.50 -13.51
C PRO A 53 -2.27 -8.96 -13.13
N ASP A 54 -2.85 -9.37 -12.00
CA ASP A 54 -4.16 -8.91 -11.56
C ASP A 54 -4.10 -7.51 -10.92
N GLY A 55 -2.95 -7.13 -10.34
CA GLY A 55 -2.71 -5.79 -9.84
C GLY A 55 -1.69 -5.70 -8.71
N TRP A 56 -1.07 -4.53 -8.61
CA TRP A 56 -0.07 -4.24 -7.59
C TRP A 56 -0.02 -2.75 -7.24
N ALA A 57 0.47 -2.45 -6.05
CA ALA A 57 0.48 -1.10 -5.50
C ALA A 57 1.73 -0.83 -4.64
N PRO A 58 2.87 -0.35 -5.21
CA PRO A 58 4.00 0.12 -4.43
C PRO A 58 3.80 1.53 -3.88
N SER A 59 4.22 1.76 -2.64
CA SER A 59 4.41 3.08 -2.07
C SER A 59 5.79 3.65 -2.44
N THR A 60 5.86 4.97 -2.56
CA THR A 60 7.14 5.69 -2.67
C THR A 60 7.04 7.08 -2.04
N GLY A 61 8.17 7.71 -1.78
CA GLY A 61 8.16 9.11 -1.33
C GLY A 61 7.91 10.08 -2.48
N ALA A 62 7.17 11.17 -2.23
CA ALA A 62 6.84 12.18 -3.25
C ALA A 62 8.09 12.75 -3.96
N LYS A 63 9.23 12.81 -3.28
CA LYS A 63 10.52 13.23 -3.86
C LYS A 63 11.00 12.28 -4.96
N TRP A 64 10.76 10.98 -4.83
CA TRP A 64 11.26 9.93 -5.73
C TRP A 64 10.22 9.44 -6.73
N LEU A 65 9.00 10.00 -6.68
CA LEU A 65 7.88 9.58 -7.52
C LEU A 65 8.25 9.54 -9.01
N ARG A 66 8.91 10.61 -9.51
CA ARG A 66 9.32 10.66 -10.92
C ARG A 66 10.27 9.52 -11.29
N GLU A 67 11.24 9.23 -10.43
CA GLU A 67 12.24 8.18 -10.66
C GLU A 67 11.57 6.80 -10.75
N VAL A 68 10.66 6.50 -9.81
CA VAL A 68 9.95 5.22 -9.80
C VAL A 68 8.96 5.10 -10.96
N LEU A 69 8.23 6.18 -11.30
CA LEU A 69 7.29 6.17 -12.44
C LEU A 69 7.96 5.86 -13.77
N LEU A 70 9.21 6.29 -14.00
CA LEU A 70 9.96 5.97 -15.22
C LEU A 70 10.31 4.47 -15.35
N LEU A 71 10.13 3.70 -14.29
CA LEU A 71 10.32 2.25 -14.29
C LEU A 71 9.01 1.50 -14.55
N CYS A 72 7.87 2.15 -14.31
CA CYS A 72 6.54 1.53 -14.39
C CYS A 72 5.99 1.50 -15.82
N PRO A 73 5.02 0.62 -16.12
CA PRO A 73 4.20 0.71 -17.34
C PRO A 73 3.47 2.06 -17.47
N ASP A 74 3.11 2.43 -18.70
CA ASP A 74 2.48 3.72 -18.99
C ASP A 74 1.05 3.87 -18.46
N ASP A 75 0.36 2.76 -18.18
CA ASP A 75 -1.04 2.71 -17.76
C ASP A 75 -1.25 2.75 -16.24
N VAL A 76 -0.18 2.94 -15.46
CA VAL A 76 -0.29 3.08 -14.00
C VAL A 76 -1.00 4.38 -13.60
N ARG A 77 -1.63 4.36 -12.43
CA ARG A 77 -2.23 5.54 -11.79
C ARG A 77 -1.48 5.91 -10.52
N VAL A 78 -1.41 7.20 -10.22
CA VAL A 78 -0.84 7.69 -8.97
C VAL A 78 -1.97 8.05 -8.02
N LEU A 79 -1.96 7.40 -6.86
CA LEU A 79 -2.86 7.63 -5.75
C LEU A 79 -2.10 8.38 -4.65
N SER A 80 -2.83 9.03 -3.74
CA SER A 80 -2.21 9.79 -2.65
C SER A 80 -2.74 9.41 -1.27
N TRP A 81 -1.83 9.11 -0.36
CA TRP A 81 -2.14 9.10 1.06
C TRP A 81 -1.64 10.37 1.72
N VAL A 82 -2.56 11.24 2.14
CA VAL A 82 -2.26 12.48 2.87
C VAL A 82 -2.18 12.15 4.36
N ASN A 83 -0.97 12.31 4.91
CA ASN A 83 -0.71 12.11 6.33
C ASN A 83 -1.00 13.39 7.12
N THR A 84 -2.03 13.35 7.97
CA THR A 84 -2.48 14.52 8.74
C THR A 84 -1.60 14.87 9.94
N ASP A 85 -0.70 13.96 10.32
CA ASP A 85 0.18 14.15 11.49
C ASP A 85 1.65 14.32 11.10
N ALA A 86 1.92 14.65 9.84
CA ALA A 86 3.27 14.94 9.42
C ALA A 86 3.86 16.01 10.35
N PRO A 87 4.96 15.72 11.06
CA PRO A 87 5.51 16.68 12.01
C PRO A 87 6.03 17.91 11.26
N PRO A 88 6.07 19.05 11.93
CA PRO A 88 6.72 20.23 11.36
C PRO A 88 8.20 19.92 11.15
N PHE A 89 8.64 19.98 9.91
CA PHE A 89 10.05 19.89 9.54
C PHE A 89 10.62 21.28 9.29
N THR A 90 11.94 21.35 9.24
CA THR A 90 12.67 22.61 8.95
C THR A 90 12.53 23.04 7.48
N LEU A 91 11.97 22.22 6.61
CA LEU A 91 11.75 22.55 5.21
C LEU A 91 10.59 23.53 5.05
N ARG A 92 10.76 24.55 4.21
CA ARG A 92 9.71 25.52 3.89
C ARG A 92 8.49 24.88 3.23
N VAL A 93 8.71 23.88 2.37
CA VAL A 93 7.66 23.06 1.75
C VAL A 93 7.82 21.65 2.28
N GLN A 94 6.80 21.15 2.98
CA GLN A 94 6.83 19.84 3.63
C GLN A 94 6.19 18.78 2.73
N TYR A 95 6.73 17.56 2.80
CA TYR A 95 6.10 16.38 2.24
C TYR A 95 5.04 15.87 3.23
N THR A 96 3.77 16.09 2.92
CA THR A 96 2.63 15.68 3.77
C THR A 96 1.82 14.55 3.15
N TRP A 97 2.27 14.00 2.04
CA TRP A 97 1.61 12.89 1.35
C TRP A 97 2.62 11.87 0.82
N GLU A 98 2.15 10.66 0.73
CA GLU A 98 2.88 9.52 0.18
C GLU A 98 2.15 9.03 -1.07
N PRO A 99 2.81 9.00 -2.24
CA PRO A 99 2.24 8.41 -3.43
C PRO A 99 2.20 6.89 -3.36
N VAL A 100 1.12 6.33 -3.88
CA VAL A 100 0.98 4.91 -4.19
C VAL A 100 0.78 4.78 -5.69
N ILE A 101 1.57 3.96 -6.34
CA ILE A 101 1.46 3.71 -7.78
C ILE A 101 0.60 2.46 -7.97
N LEU A 102 -0.54 2.58 -8.64
CA LEU A 102 -1.48 1.49 -8.85
C LEU A 102 -1.41 1.01 -10.29
N CYS A 103 -1.18 -0.28 -10.48
CA CYS A 103 -1.34 -0.99 -11.75
C CYS A 103 -2.41 -2.07 -11.61
N GLY A 104 -3.21 -2.28 -12.63
CA GLY A 104 -4.28 -3.28 -12.62
C GLY A 104 -5.46 -2.88 -11.74
N GLY A 105 -6.05 -3.87 -11.08
CA GLY A 105 -7.31 -3.75 -10.37
C GLY A 105 -8.51 -4.00 -11.27
N PRO A 106 -9.72 -4.15 -10.71
CA PRO A 106 -10.89 -4.54 -11.48
C PRO A 106 -11.30 -3.45 -12.46
N ALA A 107 -11.65 -3.85 -13.66
CA ALA A 107 -12.33 -2.98 -14.60
C ALA A 107 -13.68 -2.51 -14.02
N TYR A 108 -14.09 -1.30 -14.37
CA TYR A 108 -15.42 -0.82 -14.02
C TYR A 108 -16.47 -1.56 -14.87
N ASP A 109 -17.27 -2.39 -14.25
CA ASP A 109 -18.28 -3.24 -14.89
C ASP A 109 -19.72 -2.98 -14.44
N GLY A 110 -19.99 -1.80 -13.88
CA GLY A 110 -21.34 -1.43 -13.44
C GLY A 110 -21.42 -0.81 -12.05
N PRO A 111 -22.52 -0.95 -11.32
CA PRO A 111 -22.82 -0.20 -10.09
C PRO A 111 -21.99 -0.63 -8.86
N ARG A 112 -20.71 -0.92 -9.05
CA ARG A 112 -19.79 -1.20 -7.95
C ARG A 112 -19.47 0.07 -7.17
N ARG A 113 -19.18 -0.10 -5.89
CA ARG A 113 -18.70 0.98 -5.04
C ARG A 113 -17.40 1.56 -5.60
N THR A 114 -17.39 2.84 -5.93
CA THR A 114 -16.19 3.54 -6.33
C THR A 114 -15.29 3.79 -5.12
N VAL A 115 -13.99 3.64 -5.29
CA VAL A 115 -12.97 3.96 -4.30
C VAL A 115 -12.26 5.23 -4.73
N ARG A 116 -11.98 6.13 -3.79
CA ARG A 116 -11.24 7.36 -4.08
C ARG A 116 -9.76 7.03 -4.26
N ASP A 117 -9.13 7.71 -5.19
CA ASP A 117 -7.68 7.68 -5.42
C ASP A 117 -6.86 8.43 -4.37
N SER A 118 -7.51 8.98 -3.36
CA SER A 118 -6.90 9.70 -2.27
C SER A 118 -7.43 9.26 -0.91
N LEU A 119 -6.52 9.10 0.04
CA LEU A 119 -6.82 8.82 1.44
C LEU A 119 -6.25 9.93 2.31
N VAL A 120 -7.12 10.52 3.15
CA VAL A 120 -6.69 11.43 4.22
C VAL A 120 -6.81 10.69 5.55
N ALA A 121 -5.68 10.38 6.16
CA ALA A 121 -5.63 9.62 7.41
C ALA A 121 -4.32 9.87 8.17
N PRO A 122 -4.35 9.83 9.52
CA PRO A 122 -3.15 9.91 10.33
C PRO A 122 -2.24 8.70 10.12
N SER A 123 -0.95 8.86 10.44
CA SER A 123 -0.02 7.73 10.51
C SER A 123 -0.34 6.79 11.68
N ALA A 124 0.18 5.57 11.66
CA ALA A 124 -0.08 4.60 12.72
C ALA A 124 0.45 5.01 14.11
N GLY A 125 1.37 5.98 14.17
CA GLY A 125 1.94 6.49 15.42
C GLY A 125 1.07 7.52 16.14
N ALA A 126 0.09 8.13 15.46
CA ALA A 126 -0.75 9.19 16.02
C ALA A 126 -2.03 8.69 16.69
N MET A 127 -2.39 7.44 16.49
CA MET A 127 -3.65 6.84 17.00
C MET A 127 -3.62 6.42 18.47
N GLY A 128 -2.62 6.84 19.24
CA GLY A 128 -2.58 6.52 20.66
C GLY A 128 -1.86 7.58 21.48
N ALA A 129 -2.58 8.31 22.33
CA ALA A 129 -1.96 9.09 23.41
C ALA A 129 -1.07 8.15 24.23
N GLY A 130 0.26 8.30 24.11
CA GLY A 130 1.23 7.56 24.93
C GLY A 130 2.31 6.76 24.19
N VAL A 131 2.24 6.60 22.88
CA VAL A 131 3.36 6.01 22.12
C VAL A 131 4.33 7.14 21.74
N HIS A 132 5.38 7.32 22.54
CA HIS A 132 6.48 8.20 22.17
C HIS A 132 7.10 7.73 20.85
N ARG A 133 7.46 8.67 19.97
CA ARG A 133 8.14 8.40 18.68
C ARG A 133 9.40 7.55 18.82
N ASP A 134 10.01 7.55 20.00
CA ASP A 134 11.25 6.84 20.33
C ASP A 134 11.01 5.74 21.38
N GLY A 135 9.76 5.33 21.61
CA GLY A 135 9.42 4.31 22.60
C GLY A 135 9.56 2.89 22.06
N PRO A 136 9.74 1.89 22.97
CA PRO A 136 9.78 0.49 22.57
C PRO A 136 8.48 0.10 21.84
N GLY A 137 8.63 -0.49 20.63
CA GLY A 137 7.51 -0.88 19.76
C GLY A 137 7.14 0.16 18.67
N HIS A 138 7.82 1.30 18.58
CA HIS A 138 7.67 2.21 17.46
C HIS A 138 8.41 1.64 16.24
N VAL A 139 7.69 1.27 15.20
CA VAL A 139 8.25 0.85 13.91
C VAL A 139 8.04 2.00 12.91
N ILE A 140 9.13 2.57 12.45
CA ILE A 140 9.12 3.61 11.41
C ILE A 140 8.44 3.05 10.15
N GLY A 141 7.54 3.83 9.54
CA GLY A 141 6.88 3.43 8.31
C GLY A 141 5.68 2.47 8.48
N ARG A 142 5.29 2.14 9.72
CA ARG A 142 4.11 1.30 9.97
C ARG A 142 2.86 1.92 9.32
N LYS A 143 2.23 1.18 8.43
CA LYS A 143 0.98 1.62 7.77
C LYS A 143 -0.22 1.47 8.72
N PRO A 144 -1.10 2.49 8.81
CA PRO A 144 -2.30 2.39 9.64
C PRO A 144 -3.33 1.42 9.02
N PRO A 145 -4.21 0.81 9.82
CA PRO A 145 -5.22 -0.14 9.33
C PRO A 145 -6.09 0.43 8.20
N ARG A 146 -6.43 1.74 8.28
CA ARG A 146 -7.22 2.43 7.27
C ARG A 146 -6.51 2.51 5.92
N PHE A 147 -5.19 2.71 5.93
CA PHE A 147 -4.36 2.68 4.73
C PHE A 147 -4.34 1.28 4.12
N CYS A 148 -4.11 0.24 4.94
CA CYS A 148 -4.08 -1.14 4.46
C CYS A 148 -5.39 -1.52 3.76
N ARG A 149 -6.54 -1.21 4.39
CA ARG A 149 -7.86 -1.44 3.79
C ARG A 149 -8.06 -0.70 2.49
N TRP A 150 -7.65 0.57 2.41
CA TRP A 150 -7.74 1.36 1.20
C TRP A 150 -6.92 0.74 0.06
N ILE A 151 -5.72 0.19 0.34
CA ILE A 151 -4.94 -0.56 -0.66
C ILE A 151 -5.71 -1.77 -1.18
N PHE A 152 -6.34 -2.56 -0.30
CA PHE A 152 -7.16 -3.71 -0.74
C PHE A 152 -8.35 -3.26 -1.59
N GLU A 153 -9.02 -2.18 -1.20
CA GLU A 153 -10.16 -1.63 -1.92
C GLU A 153 -9.78 -1.07 -3.29
N VAL A 154 -8.67 -0.34 -3.44
CA VAL A 154 -8.24 0.22 -4.74
C VAL A 154 -7.73 -0.86 -5.69
N LEU A 155 -7.15 -1.94 -5.18
CA LEU A 155 -6.82 -3.14 -5.93
C LEU A 155 -8.07 -3.98 -6.25
N GLY A 156 -9.20 -3.70 -5.59
CA GLY A 156 -10.43 -4.45 -5.73
C GLY A 156 -10.30 -5.89 -5.23
N ALA A 157 -9.45 -6.12 -4.23
CA ALA A 157 -9.25 -7.42 -3.64
C ALA A 157 -10.50 -7.92 -2.89
N GLU A 158 -10.74 -9.20 -2.90
CA GLU A 158 -11.84 -9.91 -2.25
C GLU A 158 -11.31 -11.00 -1.31
N SER A 159 -12.14 -11.52 -0.42
CA SER A 159 -11.73 -12.50 0.60
C SER A 159 -11.13 -13.80 0.05
N GLY A 160 -11.47 -14.16 -1.18
CA GLY A 160 -10.96 -15.35 -1.87
C GLY A 160 -9.65 -15.17 -2.62
N ASP A 161 -9.14 -13.92 -2.68
CA ASP A 161 -7.92 -13.60 -3.41
C ASP A 161 -6.66 -13.88 -2.57
N THR A 162 -5.49 -13.86 -3.23
CA THR A 162 -4.20 -13.86 -2.55
C THR A 162 -3.59 -12.46 -2.57
N PHE A 163 -2.89 -12.11 -1.49
CA PHE A 163 -2.29 -10.80 -1.33
C PHE A 163 -0.91 -10.94 -0.71
N ASP A 164 0.11 -10.48 -1.41
CA ASP A 164 1.50 -10.52 -0.96
C ASP A 164 1.98 -9.13 -0.52
N ASP A 165 2.49 -9.05 0.73
CA ASP A 165 3.22 -7.89 1.25
C ASP A 165 4.72 -8.15 1.03
N LEU A 166 5.31 -7.52 0.00
CA LEU A 166 6.69 -7.80 -0.41
C LEU A 166 7.74 -7.22 0.54
N PHE A 167 7.35 -6.24 1.36
CA PHE A 167 8.21 -5.61 2.36
C PHE A 167 7.48 -5.55 3.71
N PRO A 168 7.29 -6.69 4.39
CA PRO A 168 6.38 -6.81 5.52
C PRO A 168 6.73 -5.92 6.71
N GLY A 169 8.01 -5.58 6.90
CA GLY A 169 8.44 -4.69 7.98
C GLY A 169 7.79 -5.03 9.32
N SER A 170 6.88 -4.17 9.80
CA SER A 170 6.12 -4.42 11.03
C SER A 170 5.06 -5.54 10.91
N GLY A 171 4.81 -6.08 9.73
CA GLY A 171 3.73 -7.03 9.44
C GLY A 171 2.31 -6.43 9.52
N ALA A 172 2.18 -5.10 9.50
CA ALA A 172 0.88 -4.45 9.66
C ALA A 172 -0.07 -4.77 8.51
N VAL A 173 0.43 -4.75 7.27
CA VAL A 173 -0.38 -5.00 6.07
C VAL A 173 -0.87 -6.45 6.05
N GLY A 174 0.00 -7.42 6.28
CA GLY A 174 -0.37 -8.83 6.33
C GLY A 174 -1.40 -9.15 7.43
N ARG A 175 -1.26 -8.52 8.63
CA ARG A 175 -2.28 -8.68 9.69
C ARG A 175 -3.64 -8.08 9.30
N GLU A 176 -3.66 -6.94 8.64
CA GLU A 176 -4.91 -6.33 8.17
C GLU A 176 -5.51 -7.11 7.00
N TRP A 177 -4.68 -7.71 6.12
CA TRP A 177 -5.15 -8.62 5.09
C TRP A 177 -5.85 -9.85 5.70
N ALA A 178 -5.25 -10.51 6.69
CA ALA A 178 -5.86 -11.65 7.35
C ALA A 178 -7.25 -11.33 7.95
N LYS A 179 -7.42 -10.12 8.51
CA LYS A 179 -8.73 -9.66 9.01
C LYS A 179 -9.71 -9.37 7.88
N PHE A 180 -9.23 -8.75 6.79
CA PHE A 180 -10.05 -8.42 5.63
C PHE A 180 -10.56 -9.68 4.94
N ALA A 181 -9.70 -10.67 4.71
CA ALA A 181 -10.03 -11.94 4.08
C ALA A 181 -10.95 -12.82 4.95
N ALA A 182 -10.86 -12.71 6.28
CA ALA A 182 -11.73 -13.44 7.20
C ALA A 182 -13.10 -12.76 7.44
N ALA A 183 -13.27 -11.50 7.00
CA ALA A 183 -14.54 -10.82 7.15
C ALA A 183 -15.59 -11.43 6.19
N PRO A 184 -16.81 -11.74 6.64
CA PRO A 184 -17.86 -12.20 5.75
C PRO A 184 -18.10 -11.17 4.67
N SER A 185 -18.23 -11.61 3.43
CA SER A 185 -18.56 -10.75 2.31
C SER A 185 -19.85 -10.00 2.63
N LEU A 186 -19.84 -8.66 2.50
CA LEU A 186 -21.06 -7.85 2.69
C LEU A 186 -22.18 -8.23 1.71
N LEU A 187 -21.91 -9.09 0.72
CA LEU A 187 -22.87 -9.63 -0.24
C LEU A 187 -23.61 -10.88 0.29
N GLU A 188 -23.11 -11.52 1.35
CA GLU A 188 -23.79 -12.68 1.97
C GLU A 188 -24.72 -12.27 3.13
N ALA A 189 -24.71 -11.01 3.54
CA ALA A 189 -25.48 -10.48 4.67
C ALA A 189 -26.73 -9.68 4.27
N ALA A 190 -27.17 -9.75 3.01
CA ALA A 190 -28.37 -9.04 2.52
C ALA A 190 -29.45 -9.98 1.97
#